data_4561bf8f607b2a4f4f268a76303d5ea3
#
_entry.id   4561bf8f607b2a4f4f268a76303d5ea3
#
_cell.length_a   1.000
_cell.length_b   1.000
_cell.length_c   1.000
_cell.angle_alpha   90.00
_cell.angle_beta   90.00
_cell.angle_gamma   90.00
#
_symmetry.space_group_name_H-M   'P 1'
#
loop_
_entity.id
_entity.type
_entity.pdbx_description
1 polymer ?
#
loop_
_entity_poly.entity_id
_entity_poly.type
_entity_poly.pdbx_seq_one_letter_code
_entity_poly.pdbx_strand_id
1 'polypeptide(L)'
;FDGLNSIGGSLAGDIVSGGGNIASSNPGWYMVKVKVSLVGRSYQYDLIVDPVEIYLIGPATTTGAWDAGMSDQLFDVPTTNTEFVSPAFGNATAGVEGDCLRVYTVTGLGDWWQSEFIVMDGKIAYRGNEGDQDRVGNRAGGHLYLNFSDDTGRIE
;
A
#
# COMPACT_ATOMS: atom_id res chain seq x y z
N PHE A 1 -22.70 -12.62 -2.57
CA PHE A 1 -21.97 -11.97 -3.66
C PHE A 1 -22.06 -12.86 -4.89
N ASP A 2 -22.93 -12.48 -5.82
CA ASP A 2 -23.12 -13.28 -7.04
C ASP A 2 -21.85 -13.29 -7.87
N GLY A 3 -21.40 -14.50 -8.30
CA GLY A 3 -20.19 -14.69 -9.07
C GLY A 3 -18.90 -14.84 -8.25
N LEU A 4 -18.96 -14.83 -6.90
CA LEU A 4 -17.80 -15.17 -6.09
C LEU A 4 -17.48 -16.67 -6.27
N ASN A 5 -16.27 -16.93 -6.79
CA ASN A 5 -15.78 -18.29 -7.04
C ASN A 5 -14.91 -18.80 -5.90
N SER A 6 -13.98 -17.98 -5.42
CA SER A 6 -13.07 -18.37 -4.35
C SER A 6 -12.60 -17.19 -3.50
N ILE A 7 -12.16 -17.51 -2.28
CA ILE A 7 -11.42 -16.61 -1.40
C ILE A 7 -10.11 -17.33 -1.03
N GLY A 8 -8.99 -16.70 -1.35
CA GLY A 8 -7.63 -17.18 -1.08
C GLY A 8 -6.79 -16.14 -0.38
N GLY A 9 -5.48 -16.39 -0.26
CA GLY A 9 -4.54 -15.56 0.47
C GLY A 9 -4.34 -16.00 1.91
N SER A 10 -3.34 -15.43 2.58
CA SER A 10 -2.94 -15.84 3.93
C SER A 10 -3.98 -15.48 5.00
N LEU A 11 -4.83 -14.47 4.76
CA LEU A 11 -5.91 -14.02 5.63
C LEU A 11 -7.30 -14.42 5.13
N ALA A 12 -7.41 -15.38 4.22
CA ALA A 12 -8.68 -15.86 3.71
C ALA A 12 -9.61 -16.39 4.81
N GLY A 13 -9.05 -16.97 5.88
CA GLY A 13 -9.80 -17.47 7.05
C GLY A 13 -10.51 -16.39 7.87
N ASP A 14 -10.10 -15.13 7.73
CA ASP A 14 -10.73 -14.00 8.40
C ASP A 14 -11.98 -13.50 7.66
N ILE A 15 -12.19 -13.97 6.43
CA ILE A 15 -13.29 -13.52 5.60
C ILE A 15 -14.47 -14.46 5.72
N VAL A 16 -15.59 -13.89 6.08
CA VAL A 16 -16.84 -14.63 6.29
C VAL A 16 -17.98 -14.09 5.42
N SER A 17 -18.93 -14.95 5.12
CA SER A 17 -20.16 -14.53 4.46
C SER A 17 -21.08 -13.82 5.46
N GLY A 18 -21.46 -12.61 5.13
CA GLY A 18 -22.35 -11.78 5.96
C GLY A 18 -23.64 -11.41 5.24
N GLY A 19 -24.59 -12.35 5.07
CA GLY A 19 -25.93 -12.07 4.54
C GLY A 19 -25.95 -11.46 3.14
N GLY A 20 -25.10 -11.94 2.24
CA GLY A 20 -24.93 -11.41 0.88
C GLY A 20 -23.77 -10.42 0.72
N ASN A 21 -23.13 -10.05 1.82
CA ASN A 21 -21.91 -9.25 1.84
C ASN A 21 -20.70 -10.11 2.23
N ILE A 22 -19.52 -9.60 1.93
CA ILE A 22 -18.27 -10.09 2.47
C ILE A 22 -17.98 -9.29 3.74
N ALA A 23 -17.66 -9.97 4.82
CA ALA A 23 -17.31 -9.37 6.10
C ALA A 23 -16.00 -9.95 6.62
N SER A 24 -15.31 -9.23 7.47
CA SER A 24 -14.16 -9.75 8.21
C SER A 24 -14.59 -10.13 9.62
N SER A 25 -14.11 -11.27 10.11
CA SER A 25 -14.26 -11.71 11.50
C SER A 25 -13.32 -10.98 12.45
N ASN A 26 -12.22 -10.44 11.92
CA ASN A 26 -11.22 -9.68 12.67
C ASN A 26 -11.15 -8.25 12.15
N PRO A 27 -11.16 -7.25 13.05
CA PRO A 27 -10.91 -5.87 12.63
C PRO A 27 -9.44 -5.71 12.20
N GLY A 28 -9.19 -4.90 11.18
CA GLY A 28 -7.83 -4.67 10.72
C GLY A 28 -7.79 -4.13 9.28
N TRP A 29 -6.59 -4.01 8.77
CA TRP A 29 -6.30 -3.60 7.41
C TRP A 29 -5.92 -4.81 6.56
N TYR A 30 -6.49 -4.89 5.38
CA TYR A 30 -6.31 -6.01 4.47
C TYR A 30 -5.92 -5.51 3.09
N MET A 31 -4.98 -6.19 2.45
CA MET A 31 -4.76 -6.10 1.02
C MET A 31 -5.73 -7.04 0.32
N VAL A 32 -6.72 -6.46 -0.37
CA VAL A 32 -7.70 -7.25 -1.12
C VAL A 32 -7.43 -7.12 -2.60
N LYS A 33 -7.09 -8.23 -3.24
CA LYS A 33 -6.91 -8.33 -4.70
C LYS A 33 -8.11 -9.06 -5.29
N VAL A 34 -8.68 -8.50 -6.35
CA VAL A 34 -9.84 -9.10 -7.04
C VAL A 34 -9.41 -9.52 -8.44
N LYS A 35 -9.40 -10.83 -8.68
CA LYS A 35 -9.24 -11.38 -10.02
C LYS A 35 -10.61 -11.57 -10.66
N VAL A 36 -10.81 -10.97 -11.82
CA VAL A 36 -12.05 -11.10 -12.59
C VAL A 36 -11.79 -12.00 -13.81
N SER A 37 -12.61 -13.00 -13.99
CA SER A 37 -12.56 -13.92 -15.12
C SER A 37 -13.91 -13.96 -15.84
N LEU A 38 -13.89 -14.13 -17.16
CA LEU A 38 -15.10 -14.35 -17.96
C LEU A 38 -15.20 -15.84 -18.30
N VAL A 39 -16.23 -16.50 -17.78
CA VAL A 39 -16.50 -17.91 -18.05
C VAL A 39 -17.84 -18.04 -18.77
N GLY A 40 -17.80 -18.40 -20.04
CA GLY A 40 -18.96 -18.34 -20.90
C GLY A 40 -19.45 -16.89 -21.11
N ARG A 41 -20.57 -16.53 -20.47
CA ARG A 41 -21.15 -15.18 -20.51
C ARG A 41 -21.29 -14.55 -19.12
N SER A 42 -20.64 -15.15 -18.11
CA SER A 42 -20.74 -14.69 -16.72
C SER A 42 -19.37 -14.33 -16.19
N TYR A 43 -19.30 -13.25 -15.41
CA TYR A 43 -18.11 -12.91 -14.66
C TYR A 43 -18.00 -13.80 -13.42
N GLN A 44 -16.79 -14.24 -13.14
CA GLN A 44 -16.41 -14.88 -11.89
C GLN A 44 -15.35 -14.04 -11.19
N TYR A 45 -15.39 -14.03 -9.85
CA TYR A 45 -14.50 -13.24 -9.00
C TYR A 45 -13.76 -14.17 -8.04
N ASP A 46 -12.44 -14.07 -8.04
CA ASP A 46 -11.59 -14.66 -7.01
C ASP A 46 -11.03 -13.53 -6.15
N LEU A 47 -11.20 -13.63 -4.85
CA LEU A 47 -10.61 -12.72 -3.90
C LEU A 47 -9.32 -13.32 -3.34
N ILE A 48 -8.30 -12.49 -3.19
CA ILE A 48 -7.06 -12.84 -2.50
C ILE A 48 -6.90 -11.81 -1.40
N VAL A 49 -6.83 -12.29 -0.15
CA VAL A 49 -6.79 -11.45 1.05
C VAL A 49 -5.51 -11.74 1.82
N ASP A 50 -4.66 -10.74 1.90
CA ASP A 50 -3.35 -10.81 2.52
C ASP A 50 -3.17 -9.65 3.52
N PRO A 51 -2.16 -9.69 4.42
CA PRO A 51 -1.76 -8.53 5.19
C PRO A 51 -1.42 -7.36 4.27
N VAL A 52 -1.74 -6.15 4.71
CA VAL A 52 -1.25 -4.97 4.00
C VAL A 52 0.21 -4.73 4.36
N GLU A 53 1.04 -4.49 3.38
CA GLU A 53 2.45 -4.14 3.54
C GLU A 53 2.77 -2.89 2.71
N ILE A 54 3.26 -1.86 3.37
CA ILE A 54 3.63 -0.58 2.77
C ILE A 54 5.09 -0.31 3.10
N TYR A 55 5.86 0.10 2.12
CA TYR A 55 7.30 0.29 2.25
C TYR A 55 7.76 1.65 1.74
N LEU A 56 8.71 2.24 2.43
CA LEU A 56 9.62 3.21 1.82
C LEU A 56 10.56 2.47 0.86
N ILE A 57 11.05 3.17 -0.17
CA ILE A 57 12.07 2.63 -1.09
C ILE A 57 12.97 3.76 -1.59
N GLY A 58 14.20 3.41 -1.90
CA GLY A 58 15.17 4.29 -2.52
C GLY A 58 15.82 5.27 -1.54
N PRO A 59 16.29 6.40 -2.06
CA PRO A 59 17.21 7.28 -1.34
C PRO A 59 16.67 7.89 -0.04
N ALA A 60 15.35 7.93 0.14
CA ALA A 60 14.73 8.42 1.38
C ALA A 60 14.81 7.42 2.55
N THR A 61 15.25 6.19 2.31
CA THR A 61 15.44 5.18 3.35
C THR A 61 16.77 5.36 4.07
N THR A 62 16.94 4.74 5.23
CA THR A 62 18.20 4.80 6.00
C THR A 62 19.38 4.20 5.24
N THR A 63 19.14 3.22 4.39
CA THR A 63 20.17 2.54 3.59
C THR A 63 20.35 3.17 2.20
N GLY A 64 19.39 3.94 1.72
CA GLY A 64 19.35 4.43 0.34
C GLY A 64 19.10 3.33 -0.70
N ALA A 65 18.68 2.14 -0.27
CA ALA A 65 18.57 0.99 -1.14
C ALA A 65 17.28 1.03 -2.00
N TRP A 66 17.42 0.51 -3.22
CA TRP A 66 16.32 0.29 -4.16
C TRP A 66 15.76 -1.13 -4.08
N ASP A 67 16.10 -1.86 -3.02
CA ASP A 67 15.60 -3.22 -2.79
C ASP A 67 14.19 -3.15 -2.19
N ALA A 68 13.24 -3.68 -2.92
CA ALA A 68 11.84 -3.69 -2.51
C ALA A 68 11.58 -4.73 -1.39
N GLY A 69 10.79 -4.35 -0.38
CA GLY A 69 10.34 -5.28 0.66
C GLY A 69 11.33 -5.50 1.80
N MET A 70 12.25 -4.60 2.03
CA MET A 70 13.16 -4.68 3.19
C MET A 70 12.41 -4.38 4.49
N SER A 71 12.62 -5.22 5.51
CA SER A 71 11.88 -5.15 6.77
C SER A 71 12.08 -3.86 7.57
N ASP A 72 13.25 -3.21 7.44
CA ASP A 72 13.55 -1.92 8.07
C ASP A 72 12.91 -0.73 7.38
N GLN A 73 12.23 -0.97 6.25
CA GLN A 73 11.51 0.03 5.46
C GLN A 73 9.99 -0.14 5.54
N LEU A 74 9.51 -1.17 6.26
CA LEU A 74 8.09 -1.47 6.44
C LEU A 74 7.43 -0.44 7.36
N PHE A 75 6.27 0.05 6.95
CA PHE A 75 5.42 0.91 7.80
C PHE A 75 4.81 0.13 8.96
N ASP A 76 4.60 0.82 10.07
CA ASP A 76 3.75 0.33 11.14
C ASP A 76 2.29 0.34 10.66
N VAL A 77 1.66 -0.84 10.66
CA VAL A 77 0.27 -1.03 10.28
C VAL A 77 -0.61 -0.93 11.51
N PRO A 78 -1.55 0.04 11.56
CA PRO A 78 -2.41 0.19 12.72
C PRO A 78 -3.42 -0.96 12.84
N THR A 79 -3.83 -1.28 14.06
CA THR A 79 -4.86 -2.30 14.32
C THR A 79 -6.30 -1.75 14.19
N THR A 80 -6.44 -0.43 14.09
CA THR A 80 -7.73 0.28 13.98
C THR A 80 -7.61 1.39 12.93
N ASN A 81 -8.65 2.19 12.74
CA ASN A 81 -8.66 3.33 11.80
C ASN A 81 -7.75 4.48 12.27
N THR A 82 -6.51 4.20 12.46
CA THR A 82 -5.45 5.17 12.77
C THR A 82 -4.48 5.26 11.59
N GLU A 83 -3.46 6.06 11.72
CA GLU A 83 -2.51 6.30 10.66
C GLU A 83 -1.47 5.17 10.58
N PHE A 84 -1.10 4.82 9.36
CA PHE A 84 0.12 4.08 9.09
C PHE A 84 1.30 5.02 9.27
N VAL A 85 2.38 4.54 9.86
CA VAL A 85 3.56 5.36 10.13
C VAL A 85 4.78 4.73 9.47
N SER A 86 5.49 5.51 8.67
CA SER A 86 6.72 5.04 8.04
C SER A 86 7.84 4.87 9.07
N PRO A 87 8.88 4.09 8.77
CA PRO A 87 10.17 4.25 9.39
C PRO A 87 10.67 5.69 9.27
N ALA A 88 11.58 6.09 10.15
CA ALA A 88 12.23 7.39 10.03
C ALA A 88 12.98 7.51 8.70
N PHE A 89 12.86 8.67 8.05
CA PHE A 89 13.61 8.94 6.82
C PHE A 89 15.11 8.94 7.09
N GLY A 90 15.86 8.41 6.15
CA GLY A 90 17.31 8.46 6.15
C GLY A 90 17.87 9.82 5.79
N ASN A 91 19.18 9.89 5.65
CA ASN A 91 19.87 11.09 5.22
C ASN A 91 19.75 11.27 3.71
N ALA A 92 18.79 12.09 3.29
CA ALA A 92 18.66 12.48 1.90
C ALA A 92 19.79 13.43 1.50
N THR A 93 20.24 13.33 0.25
CA THR A 93 21.18 14.28 -0.34
C THR A 93 20.37 15.39 -1.03
N ALA A 94 20.42 16.60 -0.47
CA ALA A 94 19.64 17.74 -0.97
C ALA A 94 19.90 18.02 -2.46
N GLY A 95 18.82 18.35 -3.18
CA GLY A 95 18.89 18.75 -4.58
C GLY A 95 19.07 17.61 -5.59
N VAL A 96 18.95 16.37 -5.15
CA VAL A 96 18.96 15.18 -6.03
C VAL A 96 17.71 14.35 -5.81
N GLU A 97 17.44 13.44 -6.72
CA GLU A 97 16.32 12.48 -6.58
C GLU A 97 16.32 11.75 -5.22
N GLY A 98 17.49 11.68 -4.60
CA GLY A 98 17.72 11.07 -3.29
C GLY A 98 16.95 11.68 -2.12
N ASP A 99 16.54 12.94 -2.18
CA ASP A 99 15.75 13.55 -1.11
C ASP A 99 14.23 13.42 -1.30
N CYS A 100 13.81 12.70 -2.32
CA CYS A 100 12.41 12.48 -2.63
C CYS A 100 11.87 11.20 -1.99
N LEU A 101 10.66 11.29 -1.45
CA LEU A 101 9.94 10.14 -0.93
C LEU A 101 9.43 9.25 -2.06
N ARG A 102 9.60 7.96 -1.90
CA ARG A 102 8.99 6.93 -2.74
C ARG A 102 8.39 5.84 -1.85
N VAL A 103 7.13 5.57 -2.05
CA VAL A 103 6.34 4.64 -1.23
C VAL A 103 5.60 3.67 -2.15
N TYR A 104 5.51 2.43 -1.77
CA TYR A 104 4.74 1.44 -2.51
C TYR A 104 4.09 0.42 -1.58
N THR A 105 3.10 -0.30 -2.10
CA THR A 105 2.50 -1.45 -1.43
C THR A 105 2.75 -2.73 -2.22
N VAL A 106 2.91 -3.85 -1.52
CA VAL A 106 3.16 -5.15 -2.16
C VAL A 106 1.85 -5.73 -2.68
N THR A 107 1.58 -5.54 -3.95
CA THR A 107 0.38 -6.08 -4.60
C THR A 107 0.59 -7.45 -5.24
N GLY A 108 1.82 -7.73 -5.68
CA GLY A 108 2.15 -8.93 -6.49
C GLY A 108 1.54 -8.91 -7.90
N LEU A 109 1.06 -7.75 -8.37
CA LEU A 109 0.38 -7.59 -9.67
C LEU A 109 1.26 -6.90 -10.73
N GLY A 110 2.49 -6.57 -10.42
CA GLY A 110 3.43 -5.91 -11.31
C GLY A 110 4.68 -5.46 -10.57
N ASP A 111 5.44 -4.57 -11.20
CA ASP A 111 6.60 -3.95 -10.58
C ASP A 111 6.19 -3.02 -9.43
N TRP A 112 7.07 -2.81 -8.46
CA TRP A 112 6.80 -1.97 -7.29
C TRP A 112 6.31 -0.55 -7.65
N TRP A 113 6.85 0.05 -8.70
CA TRP A 113 6.50 1.40 -9.14
C TRP A 113 5.06 1.53 -9.65
N GLN A 114 4.41 0.42 -10.05
CA GLN A 114 3.00 0.41 -10.49
C GLN A 114 2.03 0.55 -9.31
N SER A 115 2.47 0.20 -8.11
CA SER A 115 1.73 0.40 -6.86
C SER A 115 2.33 1.52 -5.99
N GLU A 116 3.10 2.40 -6.62
CA GLU A 116 3.73 3.55 -5.96
C GLU A 116 2.71 4.64 -5.68
N PHE A 117 2.87 5.28 -4.52
CA PHE A 117 2.08 6.44 -4.12
C PHE A 117 2.88 7.37 -3.20
N ILE A 118 2.43 8.60 -3.06
CA ILE A 118 3.00 9.61 -2.15
C ILE A 118 1.88 10.49 -1.61
N VAL A 119 2.23 11.40 -0.69
CA VAL A 119 1.31 12.45 -0.23
C VAL A 119 1.63 13.74 -0.98
N MET A 120 0.62 14.30 -1.65
CA MET A 120 0.68 15.60 -2.30
C MET A 120 -0.46 16.47 -1.79
N ASP A 121 -0.14 17.67 -1.32
CA ASP A 121 -1.13 18.62 -0.78
C ASP A 121 -2.06 18.01 0.29
N GLY A 122 -1.50 17.15 1.14
CA GLY A 122 -2.23 16.45 2.20
C GLY A 122 -3.12 15.31 1.73
N LYS A 123 -3.03 14.90 0.46
CA LYS A 123 -3.78 13.78 -0.14
C LYS A 123 -2.85 12.68 -0.62
N ILE A 124 -3.33 11.44 -0.53
CA ILE A 124 -2.62 10.29 -1.10
C ILE A 124 -2.77 10.33 -2.62
N ALA A 125 -1.65 10.38 -3.34
CA ALA A 125 -1.58 10.39 -4.79
C ALA A 125 -0.96 9.09 -5.30
N TYR A 126 -1.62 8.42 -6.24
CA TYR A 126 -1.17 7.17 -6.84
C TYR A 126 -0.54 7.41 -8.20
N ARG A 127 0.55 6.69 -8.46
CA ARG A 127 1.18 6.70 -9.77
C ARG A 127 0.41 5.86 -10.79
N GLY A 128 0.00 4.65 -10.40
CA GLY A 128 -0.67 3.73 -11.33
C GLY A 128 0.20 3.40 -12.54
N ASN A 129 -0.40 3.45 -13.74
CA ASN A 129 0.30 3.27 -15.03
C ASN A 129 0.70 4.59 -15.69
N GLU A 130 0.55 5.71 -14.99
CA GLU A 130 0.96 7.03 -15.47
C GLU A 130 2.49 7.15 -15.50
N GLY A 131 2.96 8.25 -16.08
CA GLY A 131 4.37 8.64 -16.02
C GLY A 131 4.86 8.86 -14.59
N ASP A 132 6.13 9.12 -14.45
CA ASP A 132 6.70 9.43 -13.14
C ASP A 132 6.06 10.70 -12.57
N GLN A 133 5.59 10.64 -11.32
CA GLN A 133 4.99 11.80 -10.66
C GLN A 133 6.06 12.63 -9.97
N ASP A 134 5.79 13.91 -9.75
CA ASP A 134 6.65 14.77 -8.95
C ASP A 134 6.84 14.17 -7.56
N ARG A 135 8.04 14.30 -7.02
CA ARG A 135 8.39 13.77 -5.70
C ARG A 135 8.29 14.87 -4.65
N VAL A 136 7.78 14.49 -3.50
CA VAL A 136 7.79 15.35 -2.32
C VAL A 136 9.12 15.18 -1.61
N GLY A 137 9.75 16.28 -1.26
CA GLY A 137 10.99 16.25 -0.49
C GLY A 137 10.75 15.74 0.93
N ASN A 138 11.76 15.10 1.51
CA ASN A 138 11.73 14.60 2.87
C ASN A 138 12.73 15.37 3.77
N ARG A 139 12.66 15.07 5.07
CA ARG A 139 13.64 15.50 6.06
C ARG A 139 14.16 14.28 6.81
N ALA A 140 15.47 14.15 6.91
CA ALA A 140 16.08 13.07 7.69
C ALA A 140 15.50 13.04 9.13
N GLY A 141 15.13 11.85 9.59
CA GLY A 141 14.51 11.64 10.89
C GLY A 141 13.00 11.90 10.95
N GLY A 142 12.40 12.44 9.89
CA GLY A 142 10.95 12.62 9.79
C GLY A 142 10.22 11.31 9.44
N HIS A 143 8.91 11.38 9.42
CA HIS A 143 8.03 10.25 9.09
C HIS A 143 6.93 10.66 8.11
N LEU A 144 6.46 9.69 7.35
CA LEU A 144 5.25 9.81 6.56
C LEU A 144 4.10 9.11 7.30
N TYR A 145 3.00 9.82 7.47
CA TYR A 145 1.77 9.33 8.06
C TYR A 145 0.71 9.21 6.97
N LEU A 146 0.01 8.08 6.92
CA LEU A 146 -1.01 7.81 5.91
C LEU A 146 -2.32 7.41 6.59
N ASN A 147 -3.41 8.04 6.20
CA ASN A 147 -4.76 7.67 6.61
C ASN A 147 -5.59 7.30 5.38
N PHE A 148 -5.75 6.01 5.15
CA PHE A 148 -6.54 5.49 4.02
C PHE A 148 -8.05 5.56 4.26
N SER A 149 -8.52 5.93 5.47
CA SER A 149 -9.94 6.09 5.74
C SER A 149 -10.51 7.38 5.16
N ASP A 150 -9.68 8.42 5.02
CA ASP A 150 -10.05 9.72 4.49
C ASP A 150 -9.16 10.20 3.34
N ASP A 151 -8.28 9.32 2.87
CA ASP A 151 -7.36 9.57 1.75
C ASP A 151 -6.41 10.74 2.02
N THR A 152 -5.94 10.87 3.26
CA THR A 152 -5.05 11.95 3.66
C THR A 152 -3.71 11.44 4.15
N GLY A 153 -2.72 12.33 4.17
CA GLY A 153 -1.42 12.07 4.74
C GLY A 153 -0.64 13.34 5.01
N ARG A 154 0.44 13.19 5.79
CA ARG A 154 1.34 14.28 6.15
C ARG A 154 2.77 13.79 6.34
N ILE A 155 3.70 14.71 6.21
CA ILE A 155 5.13 14.50 6.45
C ILE A 155 5.52 15.38 7.64
N GLU A 156 6.08 14.76 8.67
CA GLU A 156 6.53 15.42 9.90
C GLU A 156 7.92 14.94 10.32
#